data_2e1bd5eee3e305b6de7996c93bcf1d86
#
_entry.id   2e1bd5eee3e305b6de7996c93bcf1d86
#
_cell.length_a   1.000
_cell.length_b   1.000
_cell.length_c   1.000
_cell.angle_alpha   90.00
_cell.angle_beta   90.00
_cell.angle_gamma   90.00
#
_symmetry.space_group_name_H-M   'P 1'
#
loop_
_entity.id
_entity.type
_entity.pdbx_description
1 polymer ?
#
loop_
_entity_poly.entity_id
_entity_poly.type
_entity_poly.pdbx_seq_one_letter_code
_entity_poly.pdbx_strand_id
1 'polypeptide(L)'
;PKDGFQPNFGEMSAPALTHEAGSRRKFRIAVLGDFSGRANRGELQTGAELATRKAFKLDFDTLETVISRFRTTLALPVGSDGSAMEIELNELDDLHPDELFDNMDVFSELSAIRRSLTSGKNLESALRQLEGWGVEFGDYKLKSSKRGKGGAAPADMKLSDFQSLIGDTTPRAEASDAGDIIARIIGPYITASPQKGTEAMIAAVDNALSGLMSAILHHPDFQTLESAWRAIDLLGRRVESGTNLEVVVYE
;
A
#
# COMPACT_ATOMS: atom_id res chain seq x y z
N PRO A 1 96.84 2.17 -3.52
CA PRO A 1 95.58 1.88 -4.24
C PRO A 1 94.48 1.63 -3.21
N LYS A 2 93.45 2.43 -3.27
CA LYS A 2 92.33 2.33 -2.39
C LYS A 2 91.25 1.73 -3.22
N ASP A 3 91.06 0.43 -3.12
CA ASP A 3 89.91 -0.24 -3.69
C ASP A 3 88.69 0.04 -2.80
N GLY A 4 87.89 1.02 -3.21
CA GLY A 4 86.68 1.32 -2.57
C GLY A 4 85.60 0.34 -3.08
N PHE A 5 85.11 -0.47 -2.18
CA PHE A 5 83.94 -1.32 -2.43
C PHE A 5 82.70 -0.40 -2.68
N GLN A 6 82.22 -0.33 -3.89
CA GLN A 6 80.90 0.28 -4.20
C GLN A 6 79.85 -0.81 -4.20
N PRO A 7 78.90 -0.80 -3.25
CA PRO A 7 77.80 -1.71 -3.32
C PRO A 7 76.89 -1.31 -4.46
N ASN A 8 76.81 -2.16 -5.44
CA ASN A 8 75.84 -2.02 -6.56
C ASN A 8 74.46 -2.50 -6.04
N PHE A 9 73.66 -1.56 -5.60
CA PHE A 9 72.22 -1.85 -5.36
C PHE A 9 71.58 -1.99 -6.73
N GLY A 10 71.35 -3.25 -7.14
CA GLY A 10 70.60 -3.51 -8.36
C GLY A 10 69.34 -2.68 -8.40
N GLU A 11 69.16 -1.96 -9.47
CA GLU A 11 67.89 -1.29 -9.77
C GLU A 11 66.79 -2.36 -9.71
N MET A 12 66.03 -2.38 -8.63
CA MET A 12 64.77 -3.06 -8.62
C MET A 12 63.85 -2.24 -9.53
N SER A 13 63.88 -2.54 -10.81
CA SER A 13 62.82 -2.15 -11.73
C SER A 13 61.53 -2.84 -11.23
N ALA A 14 60.82 -2.16 -10.37
CA ALA A 14 59.43 -2.54 -10.15
C ALA A 14 58.79 -2.60 -11.55
N PRO A 15 58.13 -3.71 -11.92
CA PRO A 15 57.42 -3.75 -13.17
C PRO A 15 56.53 -2.51 -13.17
N ALA A 16 56.77 -1.62 -14.13
CA ALA A 16 55.87 -0.50 -14.36
C ALA A 16 54.50 -1.14 -14.55
N LEU A 17 53.65 -1.03 -13.54
CA LEU A 17 52.24 -1.26 -13.71
C LEU A 17 51.84 -0.22 -14.77
N THR A 18 51.91 -0.62 -16.02
CA THR A 18 51.24 0.10 -17.11
C THR A 18 49.76 0.11 -16.69
N HIS A 19 49.40 1.08 -15.88
CA HIS A 19 48.03 1.54 -15.83
C HIS A 19 47.79 2.00 -17.27
N GLU A 20 47.33 1.06 -18.09
CA GLU A 20 46.56 1.45 -19.27
C GLU A 20 45.59 2.47 -18.74
N ALA A 21 45.66 3.68 -19.25
CA ALA A 21 44.64 4.70 -19.09
C ALA A 21 43.35 4.25 -19.79
N GLY A 22 43.04 2.98 -19.61
CA GLY A 22 41.78 2.37 -20.01
C GLY A 22 40.72 3.00 -19.13
N SER A 23 39.71 3.47 -19.74
CA SER A 23 38.49 4.10 -19.24
C SER A 23 38.32 3.84 -17.73
N ARG A 24 38.44 4.91 -16.93
CA ARG A 24 38.18 4.81 -15.49
C ARG A 24 36.83 4.12 -15.30
N ARG A 25 36.86 2.84 -15.00
CA ARG A 25 35.65 2.09 -14.72
C ARG A 25 35.04 2.71 -13.47
N LYS A 26 33.82 3.16 -13.60
CA LYS A 26 33.08 3.69 -12.44
C LYS A 26 32.98 2.60 -11.40
N PHE A 27 33.18 2.96 -10.15
CA PHE A 27 32.81 2.08 -9.04
C PHE A 27 31.30 1.98 -8.99
N ARG A 28 30.78 0.77 -8.98
CA ARG A 28 29.32 0.54 -9.00
C ARG A 28 28.89 -0.12 -7.70
N ILE A 29 27.94 0.50 -7.03
CA ILE A 29 27.23 -0.07 -5.89
C ILE A 29 25.94 -0.66 -6.43
N ALA A 30 25.77 -1.98 -6.30
CA ALA A 30 24.52 -2.66 -6.63
C ALA A 30 23.75 -2.94 -5.34
N VAL A 31 22.54 -2.42 -5.24
CA VAL A 31 21.62 -2.69 -4.14
C VAL A 31 20.58 -3.70 -4.64
N LEU A 32 20.52 -4.84 -3.96
CA LEU A 32 19.59 -5.91 -4.29
C LEU A 32 18.55 -6.01 -3.19
N GLY A 33 17.27 -6.11 -3.60
CA GLY A 33 16.16 -6.22 -2.65
C GLY A 33 14.84 -6.46 -3.36
N ASP A 34 13.81 -6.80 -2.60
CA ASP A 34 12.43 -6.81 -3.09
C ASP A 34 11.85 -5.40 -2.99
N PHE A 35 11.91 -4.66 -4.08
CA PHE A 35 11.42 -3.29 -4.17
C PHE A 35 10.01 -3.18 -4.73
N SER A 36 9.50 -4.22 -5.38
CA SER A 36 8.16 -4.22 -5.97
C SER A 36 7.11 -4.96 -5.13
N GLY A 37 7.52 -5.59 -4.01
CA GLY A 37 6.62 -6.36 -3.15
C GLY A 37 6.29 -7.76 -3.68
N ARG A 38 7.14 -8.34 -4.51
CA ARG A 38 6.89 -9.67 -5.09
C ARG A 38 6.86 -10.78 -4.05
N ALA A 39 7.74 -10.74 -3.05
CA ALA A 39 7.76 -11.73 -2.00
C ALA A 39 6.43 -11.75 -1.24
N ASN A 40 5.86 -10.60 -0.97
CA ASN A 40 4.54 -10.46 -0.36
C ASN A 40 3.43 -11.09 -1.23
N ARG A 41 3.49 -10.91 -2.55
CA ARG A 41 2.53 -11.50 -3.49
C ARG A 41 2.83 -12.97 -3.85
N GLY A 42 3.91 -13.55 -3.31
CA GLY A 42 4.31 -14.92 -3.62
C GLY A 42 4.92 -15.10 -5.01
N GLU A 43 5.32 -14.04 -5.68
CA GLU A 43 5.93 -14.05 -7.00
C GLU A 43 7.44 -14.32 -6.90
N LEU A 44 7.84 -15.58 -6.90
CA LEU A 44 9.24 -15.98 -6.87
C LEU A 44 9.75 -16.26 -8.29
N GLN A 45 10.77 -15.52 -8.69
CA GLN A 45 11.51 -15.77 -9.94
C GLN A 45 12.90 -16.29 -9.59
N THR A 46 13.35 -17.30 -10.31
CA THR A 46 14.65 -17.95 -10.08
C THR A 46 15.40 -18.19 -11.37
N GLY A 47 16.71 -18.38 -11.27
CA GLY A 47 17.53 -18.80 -12.42
C GLY A 47 17.57 -17.78 -13.56
N ALA A 48 17.25 -18.23 -14.76
CA ALA A 48 17.33 -17.43 -15.98
C ALA A 48 16.38 -16.21 -16.00
N GLU A 49 15.26 -16.30 -15.30
CA GLU A 49 14.30 -15.18 -15.21
C GLU A 49 14.88 -14.00 -14.47
N LEU A 50 15.68 -14.22 -13.42
CA LEU A 50 16.41 -13.16 -12.72
C LEU A 50 17.38 -12.42 -13.61
N ALA A 51 18.02 -13.13 -14.55
CA ALA A 51 18.98 -12.53 -15.48
C ALA A 51 18.33 -11.53 -16.47
N THR A 52 17.02 -11.60 -16.65
CA THR A 52 16.28 -10.67 -17.52
C THR A 52 15.93 -9.34 -16.86
N ARG A 53 16.05 -9.26 -15.54
CA ARG A 53 15.73 -8.06 -14.77
C ARG A 53 16.70 -6.94 -15.08
N LYS A 54 16.16 -5.73 -15.09
CA LYS A 54 16.93 -4.53 -15.41
C LYS A 54 17.39 -3.84 -14.12
N ALA A 55 18.66 -3.42 -14.13
CA ALA A 55 19.16 -2.49 -13.13
C ALA A 55 18.64 -1.08 -13.43
N PHE A 56 18.20 -0.39 -12.40
CA PHE A 56 17.85 1.01 -12.47
C PHE A 56 18.94 1.84 -11.82
N LYS A 57 19.47 2.80 -12.56
CA LYS A 57 20.44 3.75 -12.02
C LYS A 57 19.72 4.66 -11.04
N LEU A 58 20.28 4.78 -9.84
CA LEU A 58 19.80 5.66 -8.80
C LEU A 58 20.62 6.96 -8.80
N ASP A 59 19.90 8.07 -8.79
CA ASP A 59 20.38 9.39 -8.48
C ASP A 59 19.31 10.08 -7.62
N PHE A 60 19.67 11.09 -6.85
CA PHE A 60 18.70 11.81 -6.02
C PHE A 60 17.51 12.31 -6.86
N ASP A 61 17.81 12.93 -8.01
CA ASP A 61 16.78 13.51 -8.89
C ASP A 61 15.94 12.46 -9.65
N THR A 62 16.32 11.18 -9.60
CA THR A 62 15.65 10.10 -10.35
C THR A 62 14.91 9.11 -9.45
N LEU A 63 14.93 9.31 -8.13
CA LEU A 63 14.35 8.37 -7.16
C LEU A 63 12.89 8.04 -7.47
N GLU A 64 12.03 9.05 -7.61
CA GLU A 64 10.60 8.87 -7.89
C GLU A 64 10.36 8.13 -9.22
N THR A 65 11.18 8.44 -10.23
CA THR A 65 11.13 7.70 -11.50
C THR A 65 11.53 6.24 -11.32
N VAL A 66 12.46 5.94 -10.42
CA VAL A 66 12.87 4.56 -10.12
C VAL A 66 11.75 3.85 -9.39
N ILE A 67 11.15 4.46 -8.35
CA ILE A 67 10.01 3.90 -7.61
C ILE A 67 8.87 3.53 -8.58
N SER A 68 8.43 4.47 -9.39
CA SER A 68 7.32 4.26 -10.33
C SER A 68 7.60 3.13 -11.35
N ARG A 69 8.87 2.91 -11.72
CA ARG A 69 9.25 1.83 -12.64
C ARG A 69 9.15 0.43 -12.03
N PHE A 70 9.31 0.32 -10.72
CA PHE A 70 9.16 -0.95 -10.02
C PHE A 70 7.69 -1.37 -9.92
N ARG A 71 6.73 -0.45 -10.08
CA ARG A 71 5.29 -0.71 -9.95
C ARG A 71 5.01 -1.47 -8.67
N THR A 72 5.48 -0.90 -7.59
CA THR A 72 5.41 -1.53 -6.28
C THR A 72 3.97 -1.67 -5.85
N THR A 73 3.56 -2.89 -5.56
CA THR A 73 2.24 -3.20 -5.03
C THR A 73 2.37 -4.13 -3.83
N LEU A 74 1.73 -3.79 -2.75
CA LEU A 74 1.75 -4.55 -1.51
C LEU A 74 0.34 -5.00 -1.16
N ALA A 75 0.13 -6.29 -0.99
CA ALA A 75 -1.13 -6.87 -0.55
C ALA A 75 -1.07 -7.18 0.95
N LEU A 76 -1.79 -6.42 1.77
CA LEU A 76 -1.81 -6.58 3.22
C LEU A 76 -3.07 -7.32 3.66
N PRO A 77 -2.95 -8.50 4.28
CA PRO A 77 -4.09 -9.28 4.79
C PRO A 77 -4.57 -8.67 6.13
N VAL A 78 -5.27 -7.57 6.05
CA VAL A 78 -5.78 -6.84 7.24
C VAL A 78 -7.20 -7.23 7.62
N GLY A 79 -7.93 -7.95 6.75
CA GLY A 79 -9.28 -8.43 7.03
C GLY A 79 -9.31 -9.64 7.96
N SER A 80 -10.43 -9.83 8.66
CA SER A 80 -10.63 -10.95 9.59
C SER A 80 -10.61 -12.32 8.91
N ASP A 81 -10.93 -12.37 7.64
CA ASP A 81 -10.94 -13.58 6.81
C ASP A 81 -9.68 -13.73 5.94
N GLY A 82 -8.69 -12.86 6.16
CA GLY A 82 -7.47 -12.79 5.36
C GLY A 82 -7.65 -12.02 4.06
N SER A 83 -8.76 -11.29 3.87
CA SER A 83 -8.92 -10.39 2.73
C SER A 83 -7.80 -9.35 2.75
N ALA A 84 -7.14 -9.22 1.60
CA ALA A 84 -5.99 -8.34 1.45
C ALA A 84 -6.44 -6.99 0.91
N MET A 85 -5.79 -5.95 1.39
CA MET A 85 -5.86 -4.59 0.87
C MET A 85 -4.60 -4.32 0.06
N GLU A 86 -4.77 -3.79 -1.14
CA GLU A 86 -3.66 -3.45 -2.01
C GLU A 86 -3.25 -1.99 -1.79
N ILE A 87 -1.94 -1.79 -1.67
CA ILE A 87 -1.31 -0.47 -1.60
C ILE A 87 -0.37 -0.36 -2.79
N GLU A 88 -0.58 0.63 -3.63
CA GLU A 88 0.30 0.96 -4.74
C GLU A 88 1.25 2.08 -4.33
N LEU A 89 2.52 1.94 -4.71
CA LEU A 89 3.56 2.91 -4.42
C LEU A 89 4.12 3.47 -5.74
N ASN A 90 3.91 4.73 -5.99
CA ASN A 90 4.41 5.45 -7.15
C ASN A 90 5.54 6.43 -6.79
N GLU A 91 5.48 6.98 -5.59
CA GLU A 91 6.46 7.89 -5.02
C GLU A 91 6.70 7.57 -3.53
N LEU A 92 7.76 8.13 -2.95
CA LEU A 92 8.12 7.80 -1.57
C LEU A 92 7.09 8.30 -0.56
N ASP A 93 6.44 9.41 -0.88
CA ASP A 93 5.43 10.04 -0.03
C ASP A 93 4.15 9.19 0.09
N ASP A 94 3.87 8.29 -0.86
CA ASP A 94 2.76 7.32 -0.77
C ASP A 94 2.85 6.40 0.47
N LEU A 95 4.04 6.28 1.07
CA LEU A 95 4.23 5.57 2.35
C LEU A 95 3.89 6.43 3.57
N HIS A 96 3.62 7.73 3.39
CA HIS A 96 3.25 8.60 4.48
C HIS A 96 1.82 8.30 4.95
N PRO A 97 1.55 8.30 6.27
CA PRO A 97 0.21 8.02 6.78
C PRO A 97 -0.89 8.93 6.21
N ASP A 98 -0.58 10.21 5.94
CA ASP A 98 -1.55 11.15 5.39
C ASP A 98 -1.92 10.78 3.95
N GLU A 99 -0.92 10.40 3.12
CA GLU A 99 -1.16 9.96 1.75
C GLU A 99 -1.92 8.62 1.71
N LEU A 100 -1.59 7.69 2.59
CA LEU A 100 -2.37 6.45 2.75
C LEU A 100 -3.82 6.74 3.12
N PHE A 101 -4.04 7.72 4.03
CA PHE A 101 -5.37 8.12 4.45
C PHE A 101 -6.19 8.76 3.31
N ASP A 102 -5.56 9.60 2.51
CA ASP A 102 -6.23 10.34 1.45
C ASP A 102 -6.45 9.49 0.18
N ASN A 103 -5.54 8.58 -0.12
CA ASN A 103 -5.55 7.81 -1.38
C ASN A 103 -6.31 6.47 -1.28
N MET A 104 -6.57 5.96 -0.07
CA MET A 104 -7.23 4.66 0.07
C MET A 104 -8.75 4.80 0.27
N ASP A 105 -9.51 4.11 -0.56
CA ASP A 105 -10.99 4.15 -0.55
C ASP A 105 -11.59 3.83 0.82
N VAL A 106 -11.01 2.88 1.55
CA VAL A 106 -11.49 2.47 2.87
C VAL A 106 -11.49 3.62 3.87
N PHE A 107 -10.46 4.48 3.88
CA PHE A 107 -10.39 5.63 4.76
C PHE A 107 -11.35 6.74 4.30
N SER A 108 -11.50 6.92 3.00
CA SER A 108 -12.44 7.90 2.44
C SER A 108 -13.89 7.54 2.79
N GLU A 109 -14.27 6.27 2.73
CA GLU A 109 -15.60 5.78 3.12
C GLU A 109 -15.86 5.92 4.62
N LEU A 110 -14.92 5.49 5.47
CA LEU A 110 -15.03 5.68 6.93
C LEU A 110 -15.15 7.17 7.28
N SER A 111 -14.38 8.03 6.63
CA SER A 111 -14.44 9.49 6.82
C SER A 111 -15.77 10.09 6.36
N ALA A 112 -16.36 9.56 5.29
CA ALA A 112 -17.69 9.97 4.82
C ALA A 112 -18.79 9.58 5.81
N ILE A 113 -18.73 8.36 6.37
CA ILE A 113 -19.63 7.92 7.42
C ILE A 113 -19.49 8.80 8.66
N ARG A 114 -18.26 9.05 9.11
CA ARG A 114 -17.98 9.93 10.26
C ARG A 114 -18.59 11.32 10.06
N ARG A 115 -18.41 11.90 8.88
CA ARG A 115 -19.01 13.22 8.53
C ARG A 115 -20.54 13.16 8.54
N SER A 116 -21.13 12.10 8.03
CA SER A 116 -22.60 11.90 8.02
C SER A 116 -23.15 11.79 9.44
N LEU A 117 -22.48 11.04 10.31
CA LEU A 117 -22.84 10.91 11.73
C LEU A 117 -22.72 12.23 12.47
N THR A 118 -21.65 13.00 12.24
CA THR A 118 -21.41 14.28 12.89
C THR A 118 -22.39 15.36 12.43
N SER A 119 -22.68 15.42 11.13
CA SER A 119 -23.58 16.46 10.57
C SER A 119 -25.06 16.12 10.71
N GLY A 120 -25.40 14.86 11.00
CA GLY A 120 -26.79 14.35 11.00
C GLY A 120 -27.40 14.26 9.59
N LYS A 121 -26.62 14.58 8.53
CA LYS A 121 -27.07 14.46 7.14
C LYS A 121 -26.79 13.03 6.67
N ASN A 122 -27.75 12.44 5.96
CA ASN A 122 -27.63 11.06 5.45
C ASN A 122 -27.39 10.00 6.55
N LEU A 123 -27.78 10.29 7.79
CA LEU A 123 -27.59 9.43 8.94
C LEU A 123 -28.15 8.00 8.69
N GLU A 124 -29.31 7.90 8.03
CA GLU A 124 -29.92 6.60 7.71
C GLU A 124 -29.06 5.76 6.77
N SER A 125 -28.39 6.39 5.80
CA SER A 125 -27.47 5.70 4.89
C SER A 125 -26.20 5.23 5.62
N ALA A 126 -25.63 6.10 6.46
CA ALA A 126 -24.46 5.77 7.25
C ALA A 126 -24.73 4.61 8.24
N LEU A 127 -25.90 4.61 8.86
CA LEU A 127 -26.31 3.53 9.77
C LEU A 127 -26.47 2.20 9.02
N ARG A 128 -27.09 2.20 7.85
CA ARG A 128 -27.23 0.97 7.04
C ARG A 128 -25.86 0.41 6.61
N GLN A 129 -24.91 1.28 6.28
CA GLN A 129 -23.55 0.84 5.96
C GLN A 129 -22.89 0.19 7.18
N LEU A 130 -22.97 0.83 8.36
CA LEU A 130 -22.41 0.29 9.59
C LEU A 130 -23.07 -1.03 10.01
N GLU A 131 -24.41 -1.13 9.90
CA GLU A 131 -25.14 -2.38 10.12
C GLU A 131 -24.69 -3.48 9.14
N GLY A 132 -24.49 -3.12 7.87
CA GLY A 132 -23.97 -4.03 6.84
C GLY A 132 -22.55 -4.55 7.17
N TRP A 133 -21.79 -3.79 7.92
CA TRP A 133 -20.44 -4.19 8.41
C TRP A 133 -20.47 -4.97 9.73
N GLY A 134 -21.66 -5.37 10.19
CA GLY A 134 -21.81 -6.19 11.40
C GLY A 134 -21.71 -5.42 12.70
N VAL A 135 -21.84 -4.09 12.65
CA VAL A 135 -21.82 -3.27 13.85
C VAL A 135 -23.20 -3.21 14.48
N GLU A 136 -23.38 -3.88 15.60
CA GLU A 136 -24.62 -3.80 16.38
C GLU A 136 -24.55 -2.58 17.31
N PHE A 137 -25.28 -1.54 16.95
CA PHE A 137 -25.53 -0.40 17.85
C PHE A 137 -26.85 -0.66 18.57
N GLY A 138 -26.81 -1.25 19.78
CA GLY A 138 -28.03 -1.55 20.56
C GLY A 138 -29.09 -0.46 20.45
N ASP A 139 -30.35 -0.73 20.66
CA ASP A 139 -31.57 0.13 20.76
C ASP A 139 -31.66 1.46 19.97
N TYR A 140 -30.84 1.71 18.96
CA TYR A 140 -31.00 2.86 18.07
C TYR A 140 -32.11 2.55 17.07
N LYS A 141 -33.35 2.92 17.40
CA LYS A 141 -34.48 2.85 16.47
C LYS A 141 -34.40 4.03 15.54
N LEU A 142 -34.10 3.78 14.27
CA LEU A 142 -34.32 4.75 13.19
C LEU A 142 -35.76 5.27 13.31
N LYS A 143 -35.94 6.58 13.53
CA LYS A 143 -37.23 7.21 13.35
C LYS A 143 -37.62 7.01 11.89
N SER A 144 -38.55 6.11 11.63
CA SER A 144 -39.05 5.92 10.25
C SER A 144 -39.56 7.28 9.75
N SER A 145 -38.84 7.86 8.81
CA SER A 145 -39.34 8.99 8.06
C SER A 145 -40.67 8.55 7.47
N LYS A 146 -41.76 9.23 7.83
CA LYS A 146 -43.07 9.03 7.22
C LYS A 146 -42.86 9.31 5.72
N ARG A 147 -42.64 8.26 4.95
CA ARG A 147 -42.68 8.31 3.50
C ARG A 147 -43.99 8.95 3.12
N GLY A 148 -43.93 10.11 2.46
CA GLY A 148 -45.12 10.75 1.90
C GLY A 148 -45.90 9.69 1.09
N LYS A 149 -47.23 9.73 1.15
CA LYS A 149 -48.12 8.85 0.42
C LYS A 149 -47.82 8.91 -1.09
N GLY A 150 -46.83 8.11 -1.52
CA GLY A 150 -46.71 7.70 -2.91
C GLY A 150 -47.86 6.78 -3.21
N GLY A 151 -48.58 7.03 -4.33
CA GLY A 151 -49.78 6.31 -4.70
C GLY A 151 -49.60 4.80 -4.61
N ALA A 152 -50.61 4.13 -4.05
CA ALA A 152 -50.66 2.68 -3.96
C ALA A 152 -50.50 2.08 -5.37
N ALA A 153 -49.53 1.20 -5.51
CA ALA A 153 -49.45 0.32 -6.67
C ALA A 153 -50.72 -0.54 -6.72
N PRO A 154 -51.28 -0.84 -7.91
CA PRO A 154 -52.49 -1.65 -8.04
C PRO A 154 -52.29 -2.99 -7.31
N ALA A 155 -53.31 -3.35 -6.50
CA ALA A 155 -53.27 -4.51 -5.61
C ALA A 155 -53.27 -5.88 -6.31
N ASP A 156 -53.27 -5.91 -7.64
CA ASP A 156 -53.45 -7.14 -8.43
C ASP A 156 -52.13 -7.72 -9.01
N MET A 157 -51.00 -7.08 -8.81
CA MET A 157 -49.72 -7.70 -9.19
C MET A 157 -49.24 -8.66 -8.09
N LYS A 158 -49.45 -9.94 -8.34
CA LYS A 158 -48.88 -10.99 -7.48
C LYS A 158 -47.40 -11.03 -7.62
N LEU A 159 -46.68 -11.25 -6.51
CA LEU A 159 -45.21 -11.36 -6.45
C LEU A 159 -44.67 -12.37 -7.49
N SER A 160 -45.50 -13.39 -7.85
CA SER A 160 -45.21 -14.37 -8.91
C SER A 160 -45.08 -13.77 -10.31
N ASP A 161 -45.86 -12.71 -10.60
CA ASP A 161 -45.84 -12.07 -11.92
C ASP A 161 -44.62 -11.18 -12.09
N PHE A 162 -44.09 -10.64 -10.97
CA PHE A 162 -42.84 -9.90 -10.95
C PHE A 162 -41.63 -10.83 -11.12
N GLN A 163 -41.67 -12.03 -10.51
CA GLN A 163 -40.64 -13.05 -10.68
C GLN A 163 -40.58 -13.63 -12.09
N SER A 164 -41.74 -13.77 -12.76
CA SER A 164 -41.75 -14.24 -14.16
C SER A 164 -41.31 -13.20 -15.17
N LEU A 165 -41.39 -11.90 -14.84
CA LEU A 165 -40.96 -10.80 -15.72
C LEU A 165 -39.43 -10.56 -15.64
N ILE A 166 -38.80 -10.91 -14.50
CA ILE A 166 -37.36 -10.71 -14.28
C ILE A 166 -36.53 -11.89 -14.82
N GLY A 167 -37.22 -12.98 -15.27
CA GLY A 167 -36.50 -14.18 -15.70
C GLY A 167 -35.63 -14.73 -14.57
N ASP A 168 -35.42 -16.02 -14.51
CA ASP A 168 -34.56 -16.72 -13.54
C ASP A 168 -33.11 -16.25 -13.65
N THR A 169 -32.88 -14.98 -13.35
CA THR A 169 -31.59 -14.44 -12.97
C THR A 169 -31.47 -14.60 -11.47
N THR A 170 -30.96 -15.76 -11.04
CA THR A 170 -30.22 -15.79 -9.79
C THR A 170 -29.34 -14.55 -9.80
N PRO A 171 -29.46 -13.64 -8.82
CA PRO A 171 -28.58 -12.50 -8.75
C PRO A 171 -27.15 -13.05 -8.60
N ARG A 172 -26.47 -13.11 -9.72
CA ARG A 172 -25.02 -13.28 -9.72
C ARG A 172 -24.49 -12.05 -9.02
N ALA A 173 -23.90 -12.27 -7.87
CA ALA A 173 -23.31 -11.28 -7.01
C ALA A 173 -22.15 -10.56 -7.74
N GLU A 174 -22.46 -9.57 -8.56
CA GLU A 174 -21.46 -8.77 -9.29
C GLU A 174 -21.52 -7.27 -8.95
N ALA A 175 -22.33 -6.87 -7.96
CA ALA A 175 -22.42 -5.46 -7.56
C ALA A 175 -22.17 -5.21 -6.06
N SER A 176 -21.77 -6.23 -5.30
CA SER A 176 -21.56 -6.10 -3.84
C SER A 176 -20.09 -6.25 -3.42
N ASP A 177 -19.18 -6.51 -4.35
CA ASP A 177 -17.83 -6.95 -4.00
C ASP A 177 -17.02 -5.89 -3.22
N ALA A 178 -17.09 -4.62 -3.59
CA ALA A 178 -16.33 -3.57 -2.92
C ALA A 178 -16.81 -3.32 -1.48
N GLY A 179 -18.11 -3.23 -1.28
CA GLY A 179 -18.71 -3.02 0.05
C GLY A 179 -18.47 -4.20 1.00
N ASP A 180 -18.53 -5.43 0.49
CA ASP A 180 -18.27 -6.64 1.27
C ASP A 180 -16.78 -6.77 1.65
N ILE A 181 -15.87 -6.40 0.75
CA ILE A 181 -14.44 -6.38 1.03
C ILE A 181 -14.13 -5.36 2.12
N ILE A 182 -14.68 -4.16 2.01
CA ILE A 182 -14.53 -3.10 3.01
C ILE A 182 -15.09 -3.55 4.37
N ALA A 183 -16.26 -4.19 4.39
CA ALA A 183 -16.85 -4.74 5.61
C ALA A 183 -15.94 -5.75 6.30
N ARG A 184 -15.28 -6.62 5.54
CA ARG A 184 -14.34 -7.64 6.07
C ARG A 184 -13.05 -7.02 6.59
N ILE A 185 -12.58 -5.96 5.96
CA ILE A 185 -11.37 -5.23 6.37
C ILE A 185 -11.66 -4.44 7.65
N ILE A 186 -12.78 -3.74 7.73
CA ILE A 186 -13.10 -2.82 8.82
C ILE A 186 -13.64 -3.56 10.05
N GLY A 187 -14.39 -4.66 9.86
CA GLY A 187 -15.06 -5.40 10.93
C GLY A 187 -14.20 -5.66 12.18
N PRO A 188 -12.95 -6.14 12.05
CA PRO A 188 -12.07 -6.39 13.20
C PRO A 188 -11.71 -5.14 14.02
N TYR A 189 -11.75 -3.97 13.41
CA TYR A 189 -11.33 -2.71 14.03
C TYR A 189 -12.49 -1.93 14.64
N ILE A 190 -13.73 -2.33 14.36
CA ILE A 190 -14.90 -1.71 14.95
C ILE A 190 -15.17 -2.34 16.30
N THR A 191 -14.92 -1.60 17.36
CA THR A 191 -15.25 -2.01 18.74
C THR A 191 -16.47 -1.25 19.23
N ALA A 192 -17.44 -1.96 19.80
CA ALA A 192 -18.60 -1.34 20.41
C ALA A 192 -18.17 -0.41 21.54
N SER A 193 -18.55 0.86 21.46
CA SER A 193 -18.31 1.82 22.52
C SER A 193 -19.37 1.68 23.61
N PRO A 194 -19.03 1.83 24.91
CA PRO A 194 -20.00 1.82 26.00
C PRO A 194 -20.94 3.05 26.01
N GLN A 195 -20.66 4.04 25.16
CA GLN A 195 -21.51 5.23 25.00
C GLN A 195 -22.76 4.88 24.18
N LYS A 196 -23.86 5.57 24.41
CA LYS A 196 -25.12 5.35 23.69
C LYS A 196 -25.36 6.43 22.65
N GLY A 197 -25.89 6.02 21.49
CA GLY A 197 -26.30 6.94 20.42
C GLY A 197 -25.21 7.29 19.41
N THR A 198 -25.34 8.46 18.78
CA THR A 198 -24.47 8.89 17.68
C THR A 198 -23.00 9.04 18.09
N GLU A 199 -22.75 9.44 19.35
CA GLU A 199 -21.37 9.56 19.86
C GLU A 199 -20.66 8.21 19.93
N ALA A 200 -21.37 7.14 20.30
CA ALA A 200 -20.82 5.80 20.30
C ALA A 200 -20.45 5.33 18.88
N MET A 201 -21.28 5.69 17.91
CA MET A 201 -21.01 5.36 16.49
C MET A 201 -19.81 6.12 15.96
N ILE A 202 -19.69 7.40 16.26
CA ILE A 202 -18.51 8.22 15.91
C ILE A 202 -17.25 7.62 16.52
N ALA A 203 -17.30 7.30 17.82
CA ALA A 203 -16.18 6.68 18.50
C ALA A 203 -15.78 5.32 17.90
N ALA A 204 -16.76 4.51 17.48
CA ALA A 204 -16.49 3.24 16.81
C ALA A 204 -15.80 3.44 15.45
N VAL A 205 -16.24 4.43 14.66
CA VAL A 205 -15.61 4.78 13.38
C VAL A 205 -14.19 5.35 13.61
N ASP A 206 -13.99 6.20 14.61
CA ASP A 206 -12.67 6.74 14.93
C ASP A 206 -11.70 5.64 15.39
N ASN A 207 -12.20 4.66 16.16
CA ASN A 207 -11.42 3.49 16.53
C ASN A 207 -11.06 2.62 15.33
N ALA A 208 -12.00 2.45 14.39
CA ALA A 208 -11.75 1.71 13.16
C ALA A 208 -10.70 2.39 12.28
N LEU A 209 -10.80 3.71 12.08
CA LEU A 209 -9.80 4.50 11.36
C LEU A 209 -8.40 4.34 11.97
N SER A 210 -8.31 4.53 13.28
CA SER A 210 -7.04 4.44 14.01
C SER A 210 -6.48 3.01 14.02
N GLY A 211 -7.35 2.03 14.24
CA GLY A 211 -6.97 0.61 14.30
C GLY A 211 -6.46 0.11 12.95
N LEU A 212 -7.17 0.45 11.87
CA LEU A 212 -6.77 0.06 10.51
C LEU A 212 -5.45 0.72 10.10
N MET A 213 -5.30 2.03 10.32
CA MET A 213 -4.04 2.73 10.04
C MET A 213 -2.89 2.10 10.82
N SER A 214 -3.11 1.82 12.11
CA SER A 214 -2.11 1.14 12.95
C SER A 214 -1.76 -0.25 12.40
N ALA A 215 -2.74 -1.03 11.94
CA ALA A 215 -2.50 -2.35 11.37
C ALA A 215 -1.66 -2.29 10.09
N ILE A 216 -1.90 -1.30 9.23
CA ILE A 216 -1.11 -1.08 8.02
C ILE A 216 0.33 -0.70 8.38
N LEU A 217 0.51 0.34 9.18
CA LEU A 217 1.84 0.88 9.51
C LEU A 217 2.71 -0.10 10.31
N HIS A 218 2.10 -1.00 11.09
CA HIS A 218 2.81 -2.02 11.85
C HIS A 218 2.89 -3.37 11.14
N HIS A 219 2.35 -3.49 9.93
CA HIS A 219 2.47 -4.74 9.19
C HIS A 219 3.93 -4.98 8.79
N PRO A 220 4.48 -6.18 9.03
CA PRO A 220 5.90 -6.45 8.78
C PRO A 220 6.31 -6.25 7.33
N ASP A 221 5.44 -6.59 6.38
CA ASP A 221 5.72 -6.42 4.96
C ASP A 221 5.74 -4.93 4.57
N PHE A 222 4.82 -4.13 5.14
CA PHE A 222 4.82 -2.68 4.94
C PHE A 222 6.11 -2.05 5.47
N GLN A 223 6.49 -2.39 6.70
CA GLN A 223 7.72 -1.87 7.32
C GLN A 223 8.98 -2.31 6.56
N THR A 224 8.99 -3.53 6.04
CA THR A 224 10.10 -4.03 5.24
C THR A 224 10.24 -3.23 3.94
N LEU A 225 9.14 -2.99 3.24
CA LEU A 225 9.13 -2.22 2.01
C LEU A 225 9.48 -0.75 2.26
N GLU A 226 8.89 -0.14 3.29
CA GLU A 226 9.19 1.24 3.69
C GLU A 226 10.68 1.40 4.04
N SER A 227 11.23 0.51 4.84
CA SER A 227 12.63 0.57 5.23
C SER A 227 13.57 0.41 4.03
N ALA A 228 13.23 -0.46 3.07
CA ALA A 228 13.99 -0.63 1.84
C ALA A 228 14.01 0.66 0.99
N TRP A 229 12.86 1.27 0.74
CA TRP A 229 12.78 2.50 -0.06
C TRP A 229 13.39 3.71 0.65
N ARG A 230 13.21 3.84 1.98
CA ARG A 230 13.87 4.90 2.76
C ARG A 230 15.39 4.72 2.82
N ALA A 231 15.89 3.49 2.82
CA ALA A 231 17.33 3.23 2.72
C ALA A 231 17.88 3.65 1.34
N ILE A 232 17.13 3.41 0.28
CA ILE A 232 17.48 3.87 -1.07
C ILE A 232 17.48 5.40 -1.16
N ASP A 233 16.47 6.07 -0.60
CA ASP A 233 16.43 7.54 -0.53
C ASP A 233 17.64 8.10 0.24
N LEU A 234 17.92 7.53 1.41
CA LEU A 234 19.09 7.93 2.19
C LEU A 234 20.40 7.75 1.41
N LEU A 235 20.52 6.62 0.68
CA LEU A 235 21.70 6.35 -0.15
C LEU A 235 21.79 7.37 -1.29
N GLY A 236 20.72 7.65 -1.98
CA GLY A 236 20.65 8.65 -3.06
C GLY A 236 21.02 10.07 -2.59
N ARG A 237 20.61 10.43 -1.39
CA ARG A 237 20.94 11.74 -0.78
C ARG A 237 22.38 11.85 -0.29
N ARG A 238 23.01 10.74 0.09
CA ARG A 238 24.36 10.73 0.71
C ARG A 238 25.46 10.42 -0.26
N VAL A 239 25.15 9.74 -1.35
CA VAL A 239 26.12 9.30 -2.34
C VAL A 239 26.03 10.21 -3.56
N GLU A 240 27.07 10.99 -3.81
CA GLU A 240 27.18 11.77 -5.03
C GLU A 240 27.48 10.83 -6.21
N SER A 241 26.42 10.46 -6.92
CA SER A 241 26.55 9.74 -8.20
C SER A 241 27.19 10.65 -9.25
N GLY A 242 28.22 10.14 -9.94
CA GLY A 242 28.96 10.98 -10.88
C GLY A 242 29.84 10.20 -11.84
N THR A 243 30.99 10.80 -12.15
CA THR A 243 31.94 10.22 -13.08
C THR A 243 32.64 8.97 -12.55
N ASN A 244 32.83 8.86 -11.23
CA ASN A 244 33.58 7.80 -10.57
C ASN A 244 32.72 6.78 -9.84
N LEU A 245 31.47 7.12 -9.46
CA LEU A 245 30.58 6.29 -8.68
C LEU A 245 29.19 6.22 -9.31
N GLU A 246 28.61 5.04 -9.32
CA GLU A 246 27.26 4.78 -9.79
C GLU A 246 26.54 3.86 -8.80
N VAL A 247 25.34 4.22 -8.41
CA VAL A 247 24.45 3.36 -7.64
C VAL A 247 23.39 2.78 -8.56
N VAL A 248 23.16 1.49 -8.46
CA VAL A 248 22.13 0.78 -9.24
C VAL A 248 21.28 -0.07 -8.30
N VAL A 249 19.98 -0.07 -8.56
CA VAL A 249 19.00 -0.85 -7.79
C VAL A 249 18.54 -2.03 -8.65
N TYR A 250 18.59 -3.20 -8.05
CA TYR A 250 18.17 -4.47 -8.64
C TYR A 250 17.09 -5.12 -7.79
N GLU A 251 16.13 -5.67 -8.46
CA GLU A 251 15.14 -6.53 -7.83
C GLU A 251 15.49 -8.00 -7.96
#